data_8495cca46db8cd782e6a04c1810f3f30
#
_entry.id   8495cca46db8cd782e6a04c1810f3f30
#
_cell.length_a   1.000
_cell.length_b   1.000
_cell.length_c   1.000
_cell.angle_alpha   90.00
_cell.angle_beta   90.00
_cell.angle_gamma   90.00
#
_symmetry.space_group_name_H-M   'P 1'
#
loop_
_entity.id
_entity.type
_entity.pdbx_description
1 polymer ?
#
loop_
_entity_poly.entity_id
_entity_poly.type
_entity_poly.pdbx_seq_one_letter_code
_entity_poly.pdbx_strand_id
1 'polypeptide(L)'
;VVAAPVGVRHEVRIYQDLAKRVGLNEYPQTSIDQLKRMALSPAAGQGAGLDSLRRSGAARSPLATPLLFADGRVQTNNGRVQLIDQAPGDVQVSAPPEAAGGSEPLWLFSNSTEKSQGSQWVGKGLGSRAWIKTHPDALPGSAPGAIVRVRSASGEIEAELLHDPLQRLDVAIMPKGGHFDRGHSANTLIAARATDIGLGAAYLDCLVRIG
;
A
#
# COMPACT_ATOMS: atom_id res chain seq x y z
N VAL A 1 -9.65 6.67 26.82
CA VAL A 1 -8.45 6.02 26.25
C VAL A 1 -8.30 4.68 26.95
N VAL A 2 -8.24 3.60 26.20
CA VAL A 2 -8.08 2.23 26.73
C VAL A 2 -6.60 1.98 26.99
N ALA A 3 -6.27 1.30 28.09
CA ALA A 3 -4.90 0.89 28.39
C ALA A 3 -4.39 -0.11 27.33
N ALA A 4 -3.13 0.01 26.96
CA ALA A 4 -2.54 -0.94 26.01
C ALA A 4 -2.46 -2.34 26.63
N PRO A 5 -2.72 -3.40 25.87
CA PRO A 5 -2.54 -4.77 26.33
C PRO A 5 -1.09 -5.05 26.75
N VAL A 6 -0.90 -6.08 27.59
CA VAL A 6 0.44 -6.51 28.01
C VAL A 6 1.29 -6.86 26.77
N GLY A 7 2.52 -6.35 26.72
CA GLY A 7 3.45 -6.56 25.60
C GLY A 7 3.30 -5.58 24.43
N VAL A 8 2.21 -4.81 24.37
CA VAL A 8 2.04 -3.77 23.35
C VAL A 8 2.79 -2.50 23.78
N ARG A 9 3.61 -1.96 22.87
CA ARG A 9 4.40 -0.75 23.11
C ARG A 9 4.06 0.30 22.04
N HIS A 10 4.21 1.56 22.44
CA HIS A 10 4.14 2.67 21.48
C HIS A 10 5.31 2.58 20.48
N GLU A 11 5.07 2.79 19.20
CA GLU A 11 6.09 2.68 18.14
C GLU A 11 7.36 3.48 18.44
N VAL A 12 7.22 4.69 18.93
CA VAL A 12 8.38 5.51 19.33
C VAL A 12 9.30 4.76 20.31
N ARG A 13 8.74 4.02 21.26
CA ARG A 13 9.53 3.22 22.22
C ARG A 13 10.20 2.03 21.55
N ILE A 14 9.50 1.40 20.60
CA ILE A 14 10.08 0.29 19.83
C ILE A 14 11.30 0.79 19.05
N TYR A 15 11.19 1.91 18.35
CA TYR A 15 12.32 2.47 17.59
C TYR A 15 13.44 2.97 18.47
N GLN A 16 13.13 3.56 19.64
CA GLN A 16 14.15 3.97 20.61
C GLN A 16 14.95 2.77 21.16
N ASP A 17 14.26 1.69 21.50
CA ASP A 17 14.90 0.46 21.99
C ASP A 17 15.71 -0.23 20.87
N LEU A 18 15.21 -0.23 19.65
CA LEU A 18 15.94 -0.75 18.49
C LEU A 18 17.19 0.08 18.21
N ALA A 19 17.08 1.40 18.17
CA ALA A 19 18.21 2.30 17.96
C ALA A 19 19.34 2.07 18.96
N LYS A 20 19.01 1.91 20.25
CA LYS A 20 20.01 1.56 21.28
C LYS A 20 20.70 0.23 20.97
N ARG A 21 19.95 -0.80 20.56
CA ARG A 21 20.49 -2.13 20.29
C ARG A 21 21.42 -2.17 19.09
N VAL A 22 21.16 -1.34 18.06
CA VAL A 22 22.01 -1.25 16.88
C VAL A 22 23.05 -0.15 16.96
N GLY A 23 23.22 0.50 18.12
CA GLY A 23 24.25 1.52 18.35
C GLY A 23 24.00 2.89 17.74
N LEU A 24 22.76 3.21 17.35
CA LEU A 24 22.38 4.54 16.85
C LEU A 24 22.19 5.52 18.01
N ASN A 25 23.30 6.01 18.56
CA ASN A 25 23.31 6.86 19.76
C ASN A 25 22.67 8.25 19.53
N GLU A 26 22.64 8.72 18.29
CA GLU A 26 22.03 10.00 17.91
C GLU A 26 20.49 9.93 17.79
N TYR A 27 19.89 8.74 17.83
CA TYR A 27 18.45 8.61 17.76
C TYR A 27 17.78 9.23 19.00
N PRO A 28 16.81 10.15 18.84
CA PRO A 28 16.22 10.90 19.95
C PRO A 28 15.62 9.99 21.02
N GLN A 29 16.14 10.09 22.25
CA GLN A 29 15.63 9.38 23.44
C GLN A 29 14.65 10.24 24.23
N THR A 30 13.77 10.92 23.53
CA THR A 30 12.83 11.88 24.11
C THR A 30 11.47 11.25 24.43
N SER A 31 10.67 11.93 25.25
CA SER A 31 9.30 11.47 25.54
C SER A 31 8.36 11.69 24.35
N ILE A 32 7.27 10.91 24.30
CA ILE A 32 6.23 11.07 23.27
C ILE A 32 5.64 12.48 23.29
N ASP A 33 5.48 13.06 24.48
CA ASP A 33 4.98 14.43 24.64
C ASP A 33 5.94 15.48 24.09
N GLN A 34 7.24 15.29 24.27
CA GLN A 34 8.24 16.16 23.67
C GLN A 34 8.20 16.06 22.14
N LEU A 35 8.09 14.85 21.57
CA LEU A 35 7.94 14.68 20.12
C LEU A 35 6.68 15.37 19.59
N LYS A 36 5.55 15.24 20.30
CA LYS A 36 4.31 15.95 19.94
C LYS A 36 4.49 17.47 20.01
N ARG A 37 5.18 17.99 21.03
CA ARG A 37 5.48 19.43 21.12
C ARG A 37 6.38 19.90 19.99
N MET A 38 7.39 19.11 19.63
CA MET A 38 8.26 19.42 18.49
C MET A 38 7.46 19.46 17.18
N ALA A 39 6.62 18.46 16.92
CA ALA A 39 5.78 18.41 15.73
C ALA A 39 4.77 19.58 15.65
N LEU A 40 4.25 20.03 16.77
CA LEU A 40 3.30 21.13 16.87
C LEU A 40 3.95 22.50 17.01
N SER A 41 5.29 22.57 17.13
CA SER A 41 5.98 23.84 17.40
C SER A 41 5.66 24.96 16.41
N PRO A 42 5.50 24.72 15.09
CA PRO A 42 5.16 25.77 14.13
C PRO A 42 3.80 26.43 14.39
N ALA A 43 2.86 25.69 15.00
CA ALA A 43 1.50 26.16 15.27
C ALA A 43 1.27 26.57 16.75
N ALA A 44 2.22 26.24 17.64
CA ALA A 44 2.06 26.40 19.08
C ALA A 44 1.89 27.86 19.52
N GLY A 45 2.66 28.78 18.92
CA GLY A 45 2.56 30.22 19.21
C GLY A 45 1.24 30.87 18.77
N GLN A 46 0.44 30.17 17.97
CA GLN A 46 -0.85 30.62 17.46
C GLN A 46 -2.03 29.83 18.06
N GLY A 47 -1.84 29.26 19.24
CA GLY A 47 -2.90 28.59 19.99
C GLY A 47 -3.18 27.13 19.64
N ALA A 48 -2.43 26.51 18.73
CA ALA A 48 -2.58 25.11 18.33
C ALA A 48 -1.47 24.18 18.88
N GLY A 49 -0.96 24.48 20.05
CA GLY A 49 0.02 23.65 20.74
C GLY A 49 -0.59 22.46 21.47
N LEU A 50 0.25 21.55 21.97
CA LEU A 50 -0.19 20.29 22.61
C LEU A 50 -1.14 20.53 23.81
N ASP A 51 -0.83 21.52 24.66
CA ASP A 51 -1.64 21.79 25.86
C ASP A 51 -3.00 22.40 25.49
N SER A 52 -3.04 23.21 24.45
CA SER A 52 -4.28 23.73 23.87
C SER A 52 -5.17 22.60 23.34
N LEU A 53 -4.59 21.71 22.53
CA LEU A 53 -5.29 20.53 22.01
C LEU A 53 -5.81 19.59 23.10
N ARG A 54 -5.07 19.44 24.20
CA ARG A 54 -5.51 18.62 25.33
C ARG A 54 -6.72 19.23 26.06
N ARG A 55 -6.80 20.55 26.13
CA ARG A 55 -7.93 21.24 26.78
C ARG A 55 -9.18 21.28 25.89
N SER A 56 -9.01 21.54 24.60
CA SER A 56 -10.11 21.77 23.67
C SER A 56 -10.51 20.55 22.85
N GLY A 57 -9.71 19.48 22.87
CA GLY A 57 -9.91 18.30 22.02
C GLY A 57 -9.56 18.50 20.55
N ALA A 58 -9.66 19.72 20.03
CA ALA A 58 -9.35 20.10 18.67
C ALA A 58 -8.91 21.56 18.58
N ALA A 59 -8.10 21.87 17.57
CA ALA A 59 -7.78 23.25 17.19
C ALA A 59 -7.64 23.33 15.68
N ARG A 60 -8.08 24.46 15.10
CA ARG A 60 -7.82 24.72 13.68
C ARG A 60 -6.33 25.00 13.51
N SER A 61 -5.72 24.41 12.49
CA SER A 61 -4.33 24.73 12.17
C SER A 61 -4.22 26.17 11.66
N PRO A 62 -3.42 27.01 12.31
CA PRO A 62 -3.20 28.38 11.83
C PRO A 62 -2.37 28.43 10.55
N LEU A 63 -1.74 27.30 10.19
CA LEU A 63 -0.92 27.15 8.98
C LEU A 63 -1.75 26.68 7.78
N ALA A 64 -3.00 26.25 8.00
CA ALA A 64 -3.85 25.75 6.93
C ALA A 64 -4.75 26.84 6.37
N THR A 65 -4.73 27.00 5.06
CA THR A 65 -5.77 27.78 4.36
C THR A 65 -7.05 26.95 4.29
N PRO A 66 -8.24 27.57 4.45
CA PRO A 66 -9.52 26.85 4.40
C PRO A 66 -9.77 26.12 3.07
N LEU A 67 -9.33 26.73 1.99
CA LEU A 67 -9.38 26.18 0.65
C LEU A 67 -7.97 26.23 0.06
N LEU A 68 -7.44 25.07 -0.29
CA LEU A 68 -6.17 24.99 -1.00
C LEU A 68 -6.31 25.70 -2.35
N PHE A 69 -5.31 26.52 -2.69
CA PHE A 69 -5.23 27.27 -3.94
C PHE A 69 -6.38 28.28 -4.18
N ALA A 70 -7.10 28.70 -3.13
CA ALA A 70 -8.17 29.70 -3.25
C ALA A 70 -7.69 31.05 -3.82
N ASP A 71 -6.41 31.37 -3.59
CA ASP A 71 -5.74 32.56 -4.13
C ASP A 71 -5.04 32.32 -5.49
N GLY A 72 -5.25 31.13 -6.08
CA GLY A 72 -4.59 30.72 -7.32
C GLY A 72 -3.08 30.50 -7.20
N ARG A 73 -2.54 30.43 -5.97
CA ARG A 73 -1.12 30.24 -5.73
C ARG A 73 -0.84 28.85 -5.19
N VAL A 74 0.29 28.31 -5.58
CA VAL A 74 0.88 27.07 -5.03
C VAL A 74 2.18 27.40 -4.31
N GLN A 75 2.56 26.54 -3.33
CA GLN A 75 3.79 26.76 -2.55
C GLN A 75 5.04 26.32 -3.35
N THR A 76 5.34 27.05 -4.39
CA THR A 76 6.54 26.93 -5.23
C THR A 76 7.28 28.26 -5.26
N ASN A 77 8.52 28.28 -5.71
CA ASN A 77 9.34 29.50 -5.72
C ASN A 77 8.70 30.66 -6.48
N ASN A 78 7.90 30.39 -7.51
CA ASN A 78 7.22 31.41 -8.33
C ASN A 78 5.71 31.46 -8.10
N GLY A 79 5.17 30.70 -7.14
CA GLY A 79 3.73 30.64 -6.83
C GLY A 79 2.88 29.96 -7.89
N ARG A 80 3.47 29.26 -8.87
CA ARG A 80 2.77 28.59 -9.97
C ARG A 80 3.04 27.11 -9.96
N VAL A 81 2.13 26.31 -10.51
CA VAL A 81 2.34 24.89 -10.76
C VAL A 81 3.57 24.73 -11.67
N GLN A 82 4.52 23.93 -11.25
CA GLN A 82 5.68 23.57 -12.07
C GLN A 82 5.29 22.37 -12.93
N LEU A 83 5.09 22.60 -14.22
CA LEU A 83 4.92 21.52 -15.18
C LEU A 83 6.30 20.96 -15.53
N ILE A 84 6.36 19.65 -15.71
CA ILE A 84 7.56 19.01 -16.24
C ILE A 84 7.64 19.39 -17.73
N ASP A 85 8.61 20.17 -18.10
CA ASP A 85 8.86 20.58 -19.49
C ASP A 85 9.83 19.64 -20.23
N GLN A 86 10.48 18.76 -19.48
CA GLN A 86 11.25 17.67 -20.07
C GLN A 86 10.30 16.53 -20.40
N ALA A 87 10.16 16.21 -21.68
CA ALA A 87 9.67 14.90 -22.05
C ALA A 87 10.46 13.88 -21.23
N PRO A 88 9.81 12.84 -20.65
CA PRO A 88 10.55 11.76 -20.03
C PRO A 88 11.35 11.04 -21.12
N GLY A 89 12.39 11.71 -21.60
CA GLY A 89 13.40 11.11 -22.43
C GLY A 89 14.07 10.08 -21.55
N ASP A 90 13.98 8.83 -21.87
CA ASP A 90 14.67 7.73 -21.21
C ASP A 90 13.99 7.08 -20.01
N VAL A 91 12.70 7.30 -19.76
CA VAL A 91 11.94 6.32 -18.97
C VAL A 91 11.83 5.04 -19.81
N GLN A 92 12.81 4.16 -19.67
CA GLN A 92 12.71 2.82 -20.24
C GLN A 92 11.65 2.06 -19.44
N VAL A 93 10.44 2.03 -19.95
CA VAL A 93 9.40 1.14 -19.44
C VAL A 93 9.81 -0.28 -19.81
N SER A 94 10.49 -0.95 -18.90
CA SER A 94 10.79 -2.37 -19.06
C SER A 94 9.48 -3.15 -18.98
N ALA A 95 9.19 -4.01 -19.95
CA ALA A 95 8.10 -4.95 -19.81
C ALA A 95 8.34 -5.82 -18.56
N PRO A 96 7.31 -6.09 -17.76
CA PRO A 96 7.45 -6.99 -16.63
C PRO A 96 7.82 -8.40 -17.12
N PRO A 97 8.62 -9.16 -16.33
CA PRO A 97 8.96 -10.52 -16.66
C PRO A 97 7.72 -11.41 -16.66
N GLU A 98 7.64 -12.31 -17.64
CA GLU A 98 6.55 -13.26 -17.79
C GLU A 98 6.92 -14.67 -17.28
N ALA A 99 5.93 -15.41 -16.77
CA ALA A 99 6.04 -16.83 -16.52
C ALA A 99 5.83 -17.64 -17.81
N ALA A 100 6.37 -18.84 -17.90
CA ALA A 100 6.13 -19.76 -18.99
C ALA A 100 4.88 -20.62 -18.76
N GLY A 101 4.15 -20.95 -19.86
CA GLY A 101 3.00 -21.86 -19.86
C GLY A 101 1.71 -21.27 -19.27
N GLY A 102 0.60 -21.97 -19.39
CA GLY A 102 -0.73 -21.52 -18.96
C GLY A 102 -1.46 -20.65 -19.98
N SER A 103 -2.35 -19.78 -19.52
CA SER A 103 -3.12 -18.83 -20.32
C SER A 103 -2.23 -17.81 -21.03
N GLU A 104 -2.83 -16.97 -21.87
CA GLU A 104 -2.22 -15.67 -22.21
C GLU A 104 -1.96 -14.86 -20.95
N PRO A 105 -0.90 -14.01 -20.94
CA PRO A 105 -0.54 -13.25 -19.77
C PRO A 105 -1.63 -12.23 -19.40
N LEU A 106 -1.98 -12.17 -18.13
CA LEU A 106 -2.93 -11.23 -17.56
C LEU A 106 -2.24 -10.30 -16.59
N TRP A 107 -2.62 -9.03 -16.60
CA TRP A 107 -2.15 -8.06 -15.59
C TRP A 107 -2.76 -8.39 -14.23
N LEU A 108 -1.94 -8.63 -13.23
CA LEU A 108 -2.40 -8.88 -11.87
C LEU A 108 -2.61 -7.58 -11.12
N PHE A 109 -3.85 -7.34 -10.70
CA PHE A 109 -4.21 -6.28 -9.78
C PHE A 109 -4.53 -6.85 -8.40
N SER A 110 -3.74 -6.49 -7.39
CA SER A 110 -4.02 -6.86 -6.01
C SER A 110 -4.67 -5.69 -5.27
N ASN A 111 -5.96 -5.79 -5.01
CA ASN A 111 -6.76 -4.72 -4.44
C ASN A 111 -7.26 -5.04 -3.03
N SER A 112 -7.50 -4.01 -2.22
CA SER A 112 -8.30 -4.14 -1.01
C SER A 112 -9.73 -4.57 -1.38
N THR A 113 -10.31 -5.44 -0.58
CA THR A 113 -11.68 -5.89 -0.78
C THR A 113 -12.61 -5.19 0.22
N GLU A 114 -13.91 -5.31 0.03
CA GLU A 114 -14.92 -4.84 0.99
C GLU A 114 -14.73 -5.44 2.41
N LYS A 115 -14.19 -6.66 2.48
CA LYS A 115 -14.06 -7.44 3.72
C LYS A 115 -12.62 -7.56 4.22
N SER A 116 -11.64 -7.00 3.52
CA SER A 116 -10.23 -7.08 3.90
C SER A 116 -9.43 -5.88 3.42
N GLN A 117 -8.52 -5.42 4.28
CA GLN A 117 -7.53 -4.40 3.94
C GLN A 117 -6.14 -4.92 4.27
N GLY A 118 -5.38 -5.21 3.23
CA GLY A 118 -4.10 -5.91 3.40
C GLY A 118 -4.31 -7.27 4.07
N SER A 119 -3.49 -7.60 5.06
CA SER A 119 -3.61 -8.85 5.83
C SER A 119 -4.59 -8.75 7.00
N GLN A 120 -5.26 -7.63 7.21
CA GLN A 120 -6.29 -7.47 8.23
C GLN A 120 -7.58 -8.19 7.80
N TRP A 121 -8.37 -8.66 8.77
CA TRP A 121 -9.65 -9.35 8.56
C TRP A 121 -9.52 -10.76 7.96
N VAL A 122 -8.30 -11.27 7.97
CA VAL A 122 -7.99 -12.63 7.54
C VAL A 122 -8.89 -13.63 8.23
N GLY A 123 -9.56 -14.39 8.11
CA GLY A 123 -10.52 -15.28 8.77
C GLY A 123 -11.98 -14.96 8.48
N LYS A 124 -12.26 -13.71 8.05
CA LYS A 124 -13.62 -13.33 7.64
C LYS A 124 -13.69 -12.83 6.18
N GLY A 125 -12.58 -12.35 5.60
CA GLY A 125 -12.55 -11.71 4.30
C GLY A 125 -11.80 -12.48 3.22
N LEU A 126 -10.71 -13.18 3.56
CA LEU A 126 -9.88 -13.91 2.60
C LEU A 126 -10.25 -15.41 2.50
N GLY A 127 -11.11 -15.90 3.39
CA GLY A 127 -11.43 -17.33 3.42
C GLY A 127 -10.24 -18.21 3.80
N SER A 128 -10.37 -19.49 3.57
CA SER A 128 -9.31 -20.51 3.77
C SER A 128 -8.42 -20.70 2.54
N ARG A 129 -8.72 -20.05 1.42
CA ARG A 129 -8.03 -20.20 0.14
C ARG A 129 -7.94 -18.85 -0.59
N ALA A 130 -6.86 -18.65 -1.37
CA ALA A 130 -6.79 -17.55 -2.31
C ALA A 130 -7.89 -17.66 -3.36
N TRP A 131 -8.32 -16.52 -3.90
CA TRP A 131 -9.15 -16.49 -5.09
C TRP A 131 -8.58 -15.52 -6.11
N ILE A 132 -8.85 -15.81 -7.39
CA ILE A 132 -8.50 -14.94 -8.51
C ILE A 132 -9.74 -14.73 -9.37
N LYS A 133 -10.00 -13.48 -9.75
CA LYS A 133 -11.14 -13.10 -10.56
C LYS A 133 -10.66 -12.67 -11.93
N THR A 134 -11.30 -13.21 -13.01
CA THR A 134 -11.04 -12.89 -14.40
C THR A 134 -12.34 -12.71 -15.18
N HIS A 135 -12.26 -12.12 -16.36
CA HIS A 135 -13.34 -12.25 -17.33
C HIS A 135 -13.48 -13.74 -17.77
N PRO A 136 -14.68 -14.29 -17.95
CA PRO A 136 -14.85 -15.69 -18.37
C PRO A 136 -14.12 -16.03 -19.67
N ASP A 137 -14.11 -15.11 -20.65
CA ASP A 137 -13.45 -15.32 -21.95
C ASP A 137 -11.92 -15.20 -21.89
N ALA A 138 -11.35 -14.73 -20.76
CA ALA A 138 -9.90 -14.76 -20.57
C ALA A 138 -9.35 -16.17 -20.33
N LEU A 139 -10.22 -17.10 -19.88
CA LEU A 139 -9.88 -18.49 -19.60
C LEU A 139 -10.97 -19.42 -20.16
N PRO A 140 -11.08 -19.55 -21.49
CA PRO A 140 -12.12 -20.36 -22.11
C PRO A 140 -12.08 -21.82 -21.61
N GLY A 141 -13.24 -22.36 -21.26
CA GLY A 141 -13.38 -23.74 -20.76
C GLY A 141 -13.12 -23.93 -19.26
N SER A 142 -12.69 -22.89 -18.55
CA SER A 142 -12.54 -22.94 -17.09
C SER A 142 -13.86 -22.58 -16.40
N ALA A 143 -14.27 -23.35 -15.40
CA ALA A 143 -15.50 -23.09 -14.64
C ALA A 143 -15.23 -22.22 -13.41
N PRO A 144 -16.15 -21.33 -13.01
CA PRO A 144 -16.07 -20.64 -11.73
C PRO A 144 -16.06 -21.66 -10.59
N GLY A 145 -15.26 -21.42 -9.53
CA GLY A 145 -15.02 -22.35 -8.44
C GLY A 145 -13.93 -23.39 -8.71
N ALA A 146 -13.41 -23.51 -9.93
CA ALA A 146 -12.27 -24.36 -10.23
C ALA A 146 -11.03 -23.89 -9.46
N ILE A 147 -10.21 -24.83 -9.04
CA ILE A 147 -8.89 -24.53 -8.48
C ILE A 147 -7.91 -24.44 -9.63
N VAL A 148 -7.33 -23.29 -9.78
CA VAL A 148 -6.37 -22.97 -10.83
C VAL A 148 -5.02 -22.65 -10.25
N ARG A 149 -3.99 -22.90 -11.04
CA ARG A 149 -2.61 -22.54 -10.72
C ARG A 149 -2.27 -21.19 -11.35
N VAL A 150 -1.90 -20.24 -10.51
CA VAL A 150 -1.52 -18.89 -10.92
C VAL A 150 -0.01 -18.75 -10.81
N ARG A 151 0.65 -18.39 -11.90
CA ARG A 151 2.10 -18.29 -12.01
C ARG A 151 2.54 -16.91 -12.46
N SER A 152 3.62 -16.43 -11.86
CA SER A 152 4.38 -15.27 -12.33
C SER A 152 5.85 -15.65 -12.46
N ALA A 153 6.70 -14.72 -12.87
CA ALA A 153 8.14 -14.91 -12.82
C ALA A 153 8.71 -15.02 -11.39
N SER A 154 7.94 -14.59 -10.37
CA SER A 154 8.37 -14.59 -8.96
C SER A 154 7.91 -15.79 -8.18
N GLY A 155 6.83 -16.47 -8.59
CA GLY A 155 6.31 -17.60 -7.86
C GLY A 155 4.98 -18.13 -8.39
N GLU A 156 4.40 -19.05 -7.61
CA GLU A 156 3.20 -19.78 -7.96
C GLU A 156 2.30 -19.94 -6.73
N ILE A 157 0.98 -19.87 -6.93
CA ILE A 157 -0.03 -20.19 -5.92
C ILE A 157 -1.20 -20.93 -6.55
N GLU A 158 -1.97 -21.66 -5.73
CA GLU A 158 -3.29 -22.15 -6.11
C GLU A 158 -4.37 -21.17 -5.66
N ALA A 159 -5.36 -20.93 -6.50
CA ALA A 159 -6.46 -20.03 -6.21
C ALA A 159 -7.79 -20.59 -6.75
N GLU A 160 -8.90 -20.24 -6.11
CA GLU A 160 -10.23 -20.45 -6.61
C GLU A 160 -10.55 -19.45 -7.70
N LEU A 161 -10.95 -19.90 -8.86
CA LEU A 161 -11.30 -19.04 -10.00
C LEU A 161 -12.70 -18.45 -9.80
N LEU A 162 -12.79 -17.13 -9.90
CA LEU A 162 -14.06 -16.39 -9.97
C LEU A 162 -14.20 -15.72 -11.32
N HIS A 163 -15.42 -15.65 -11.85
CA HIS A 163 -15.70 -14.95 -13.09
C HIS A 163 -16.45 -13.64 -12.84
N ASP A 164 -16.07 -12.61 -13.60
CA ASP A 164 -16.75 -11.31 -13.64
C ASP A 164 -16.83 -10.84 -15.11
N PRO A 165 -17.99 -10.91 -15.74
CA PRO A 165 -18.14 -10.53 -17.16
C PRO A 165 -18.00 -9.01 -17.39
N LEU A 166 -17.93 -8.20 -16.35
CA LEU A 166 -17.69 -6.76 -16.46
C LEU A 166 -16.20 -6.41 -16.37
N GLN A 167 -15.35 -7.39 -16.09
CA GLN A 167 -13.91 -7.17 -16.01
C GLN A 167 -13.27 -7.15 -17.40
N ARG A 168 -12.13 -6.45 -17.51
CA ARG A 168 -11.31 -6.49 -18.75
C ARG A 168 -10.75 -7.89 -18.98
N LEU A 169 -10.60 -8.24 -20.26
CA LEU A 169 -10.07 -9.55 -20.68
C LEU A 169 -8.59 -9.77 -20.32
N ASP A 170 -7.82 -8.70 -20.20
CA ASP A 170 -6.38 -8.74 -19.98
C ASP A 170 -5.99 -8.56 -18.51
N VAL A 171 -6.97 -8.61 -17.57
CA VAL A 171 -6.75 -8.34 -16.14
C VAL A 171 -7.21 -9.51 -15.29
N ALA A 172 -6.42 -9.83 -14.28
CA ALA A 172 -6.76 -10.71 -13.18
C ALA A 172 -6.74 -9.94 -11.86
N ILE A 173 -7.72 -10.14 -10.99
CA ILE A 173 -7.82 -9.45 -9.68
C ILE A 173 -7.70 -10.46 -8.55
N MET A 174 -6.88 -10.15 -7.57
CA MET A 174 -6.74 -10.89 -6.31
C MET A 174 -6.88 -9.96 -5.10
N PRO A 175 -7.22 -10.47 -3.91
CA PRO A 175 -7.13 -9.71 -2.68
C PRO A 175 -5.70 -9.30 -2.36
N LYS A 176 -5.51 -8.06 -1.94
CA LYS A 176 -4.22 -7.56 -1.43
C LYS A 176 -3.91 -8.17 -0.07
N GLY A 177 -2.66 -8.52 0.19
CA GLY A 177 -2.21 -9.09 1.46
C GLY A 177 -2.28 -10.61 1.49
N GLY A 178 -2.75 -11.16 2.60
CA GLY A 178 -2.76 -12.61 2.84
C GLY A 178 -1.54 -13.08 3.63
N HIS A 179 -1.39 -14.40 3.76
CA HIS A 179 -0.31 -15.03 4.49
C HIS A 179 0.46 -16.01 3.61
N PHE A 180 1.78 -15.91 3.59
CA PHE A 180 2.66 -16.80 2.82
C PHE A 180 2.53 -18.26 3.27
N ASP A 181 2.51 -18.49 4.57
CA ASP A 181 2.41 -19.81 5.20
C ASP A 181 1.10 -20.54 4.88
N ARG A 182 0.09 -19.81 4.43
CA ARG A 182 -1.21 -20.37 4.02
C ARG A 182 -1.38 -20.44 2.50
N GLY A 183 -0.35 -20.05 1.72
CA GLY A 183 -0.37 -20.14 0.28
C GLY A 183 -1.37 -19.22 -0.43
N HIS A 184 -1.86 -18.17 0.22
CA HIS A 184 -2.86 -17.27 -0.37
C HIS A 184 -2.45 -15.79 -0.39
N SER A 185 -1.16 -15.51 -0.42
CA SER A 185 -0.68 -14.13 -0.55
C SER A 185 -0.38 -13.78 -2.01
N ALA A 186 -1.00 -12.72 -2.51
CA ALA A 186 -0.66 -12.16 -3.82
C ALA A 186 0.82 -11.76 -3.92
N ASN A 187 1.46 -11.44 -2.79
CA ASN A 187 2.89 -11.09 -2.76
C ASN A 187 3.82 -12.25 -3.17
N THR A 188 3.33 -13.49 -3.16
CA THR A 188 4.09 -14.63 -3.73
C THR A 188 4.33 -14.47 -5.22
N LEU A 189 3.40 -13.79 -5.91
CA LEU A 189 3.45 -13.57 -7.36
C LEU A 189 4.16 -12.27 -7.75
N ILE A 190 4.32 -11.33 -6.82
CA ILE A 190 4.79 -9.97 -7.10
C ILE A 190 6.28 -9.87 -6.78
N ALA A 191 7.06 -9.40 -7.75
CA ALA A 191 8.49 -9.15 -7.56
C ALA A 191 8.72 -7.95 -6.61
N ALA A 192 9.74 -8.04 -5.76
CA ALA A 192 10.16 -6.93 -4.91
C ALA A 192 10.96 -5.92 -5.75
N ARG A 193 10.24 -4.97 -6.37
CA ARG A 193 10.83 -3.90 -7.18
C ARG A 193 10.36 -2.54 -6.69
N ALA A 194 11.21 -1.53 -6.88
CA ALA A 194 10.81 -0.14 -6.70
C ALA A 194 10.23 0.40 -8.01
N THR A 195 9.31 1.35 -7.91
CA THR A 195 8.88 2.15 -9.07
C THR A 195 10.01 3.08 -9.52
N ASP A 196 10.04 3.39 -10.79
CA ASP A 196 11.00 4.33 -11.42
C ASP A 196 10.86 5.76 -10.88
N ILE A 197 9.62 6.21 -10.63
CA ILE A 197 9.34 7.53 -10.06
C ILE A 197 8.88 7.36 -8.61
N GLY A 198 9.63 7.98 -7.67
CA GLY A 198 9.28 8.02 -6.25
C GLY A 198 9.66 6.79 -5.44
N LEU A 199 10.28 5.77 -6.05
CA LEU A 199 10.83 4.57 -5.38
C LEU A 199 9.83 3.85 -4.48
N GLY A 200 8.55 3.89 -4.81
CA GLY A 200 7.50 3.12 -4.14
C GLY A 200 7.55 1.64 -4.52
N ALA A 201 6.71 0.82 -3.91
CA ALA A 201 6.60 -0.59 -4.28
C ALA A 201 5.86 -0.75 -5.61
N ALA A 202 6.48 -1.37 -6.61
CA ALA A 202 5.88 -1.70 -7.89
C ALA A 202 5.11 -3.03 -7.77
N TYR A 203 3.80 -2.96 -7.53
CA TYR A 203 2.98 -4.15 -7.28
C TYR A 203 1.73 -4.26 -8.19
N LEU A 204 1.56 -3.35 -9.14
CA LEU A 204 0.47 -3.37 -10.12
C LEU A 204 0.96 -3.65 -11.55
N ASP A 205 2.23 -3.94 -11.73
CA ASP A 205 2.90 -4.21 -13.00
C ASP A 205 3.37 -5.67 -13.10
N CYS A 206 2.66 -6.59 -12.48
CA CYS A 206 2.94 -8.02 -12.50
C CYS A 206 2.08 -8.71 -13.57
N LEU A 207 2.69 -9.56 -14.38
CA LEU A 207 2.01 -10.46 -15.31
C LEU A 207 1.89 -11.85 -14.69
N VAL A 208 0.71 -12.44 -14.81
CA VAL A 208 0.42 -13.81 -14.38
C VAL A 208 -0.15 -14.64 -15.52
N ARG A 209 0.06 -15.94 -15.46
CA ARG A 209 -0.58 -16.95 -16.31
C ARG A 209 -1.35 -17.92 -15.42
N ILE A 210 -2.46 -18.41 -15.93
CA ILE A 210 -3.38 -19.27 -15.19
C ILE A 210 -3.54 -20.59 -15.95
N GLY A 211 -3.44 -21.71 -15.22
CA GLY A 211 -3.57 -23.04 -15.83
C GLY A 211 -3.97 -24.12 -14.82
#